data_901f114ec761bdfa11b95cbf273bae23
#
_entry.id   901f114ec761bdfa11b95cbf273bae23
#
_cell.length_a   1.000
_cell.length_b   1.000
_cell.length_c   1.000
_cell.angle_alpha   90.00
_cell.angle_beta   90.00
_cell.angle_gamma   90.00
#
_symmetry.space_group_name_H-M   'P 1'
#
loop_
_entity.id
_entity.type
_entity.pdbx_description
1 polymer ?
#
loop_
_entity_poly.entity_id
_entity_poly.type
_entity_poly.pdbx_seq_one_letter_code
_entity_poly.pdbx_strand_id
1 'polypeptide(L)'
;MATYIMLNKLTTKGHEAMHHNPDRLDTVAEEIGKMGCTVVAQYALLGEWDVLSIIEAPDTGTVVHMNIDLSTRGTSTRTVYAALTAEEFKQHLKGDVHLAKSAGPA
;
A
#
# COMPACT_ATOMS: atom_id res chain seq x y z
N MET A 1 -4.77 13.31 -3.51
CA MET A 1 -4.32 11.91 -3.61
C MET A 1 -4.48 11.24 -2.26
N ALA A 2 -5.01 10.05 -2.27
CA ALA A 2 -5.17 9.27 -1.05
C ALA A 2 -3.98 8.31 -0.90
N THR A 3 -3.67 7.96 0.34
CA THR A 3 -2.56 7.08 0.69
C THR A 3 -3.07 5.66 0.95
N TYR A 4 -2.35 4.68 0.44
CA TYR A 4 -2.64 3.26 0.64
C TYR A 4 -1.37 2.53 1.02
N ILE A 5 -1.50 1.53 1.87
CA ILE A 5 -0.39 0.65 2.26
C ILE A 5 -0.66 -0.72 1.66
N MET A 6 0.26 -1.21 0.84
CA MET A 6 0.21 -2.56 0.29
C MET A 6 1.18 -3.45 1.04
N LEU A 7 0.67 -4.55 1.55
CA LEU A 7 1.49 -5.63 2.12
C LEU A 7 1.44 -6.82 1.17
N ASN A 8 2.57 -7.19 0.62
CA ASN A 8 2.69 -8.24 -0.36
C ASN A 8 3.37 -9.47 0.23
N LYS A 9 2.81 -10.62 -0.07
CA LYS A 9 3.41 -11.91 0.23
C LYS A 9 3.71 -12.62 -1.08
N LEU A 10 4.97 -12.92 -1.32
CA LEU A 10 5.39 -13.58 -2.55
C LEU A 10 5.02 -15.05 -2.53
N THR A 11 4.58 -15.56 -3.68
CA THR A 11 4.46 -17.00 -3.91
C THR A 11 5.84 -17.56 -4.22
N THR A 12 5.97 -18.89 -4.33
CA THR A 12 7.23 -19.51 -4.78
C THR A 12 7.68 -18.93 -6.12
N LYS A 13 6.75 -18.75 -7.04
CA LYS A 13 7.02 -18.13 -8.34
C LYS A 13 7.54 -16.69 -8.19
N GLY A 14 6.96 -15.95 -7.25
CA GLY A 14 7.39 -14.58 -6.96
C GLY A 14 8.78 -14.52 -6.34
N HIS A 15 9.10 -15.42 -5.42
CA HIS A 15 10.44 -15.52 -4.84
C HIS A 15 11.49 -15.84 -5.92
N GLU A 16 11.18 -16.78 -6.80
CA GLU A 16 12.07 -17.12 -7.92
C GLU A 16 12.29 -15.92 -8.85
N ALA A 17 11.22 -15.21 -9.19
CA ALA A 17 11.30 -14.03 -10.04
C ALA A 17 12.19 -12.94 -9.42
N MET A 18 12.05 -12.69 -8.11
CA MET A 18 12.89 -11.71 -7.40
C MET A 18 14.36 -12.14 -7.36
N HIS A 19 14.61 -13.42 -7.13
CA HIS A 19 15.97 -13.93 -7.07
C HIS A 19 16.67 -13.81 -8.43
N HIS A 20 15.97 -14.10 -9.51
CA HIS A 20 16.53 -13.99 -10.87
C HIS A 20 16.65 -12.56 -11.36
N ASN A 21 15.79 -11.66 -10.90
CA ASN A 21 15.81 -10.26 -11.32
C ASN A 21 15.55 -9.34 -10.11
N PRO A 22 16.61 -8.93 -9.41
CA PRO A 22 16.48 -8.03 -8.27
C PRO A 22 15.84 -6.66 -8.60
N ASP A 23 15.87 -6.24 -9.87
CA ASP A 23 15.28 -4.99 -10.31
C ASP A 23 13.76 -5.07 -10.50
N ARG A 24 13.16 -6.21 -10.19
CA ARG A 24 11.73 -6.45 -10.39
C ARG A 24 10.85 -5.45 -9.63
N LEU A 25 11.25 -5.03 -8.43
CA LEU A 25 10.49 -4.03 -7.68
C LEU A 25 10.39 -2.69 -8.43
N ASP A 26 11.47 -2.29 -9.10
CA ASP A 26 11.47 -1.07 -9.91
C ASP A 26 10.50 -1.20 -11.10
N THR A 27 10.50 -2.37 -11.75
CA THR A 27 9.59 -2.65 -12.86
C THR A 27 8.13 -2.60 -12.40
N VAL A 28 7.83 -3.20 -11.27
CA VAL A 28 6.47 -3.18 -10.69
C VAL A 28 6.05 -1.75 -10.34
N ALA A 29 6.96 -0.95 -9.78
CA ALA A 29 6.67 0.45 -9.47
C ALA A 29 6.33 1.26 -10.73
N GLU A 30 7.04 1.03 -11.83
CA GLU A 30 6.74 1.66 -13.11
C GLU A 30 5.37 1.25 -13.65
N GLU A 31 5.02 -0.02 -13.55
CA GLU A 31 3.73 -0.53 -13.97
C GLU A 31 2.57 0.06 -13.15
N ILE A 32 2.76 0.17 -11.85
CA ILE A 32 1.80 0.82 -10.94
C ILE A 32 1.63 2.29 -11.35
N GLY A 33 2.72 2.96 -11.72
CA GLY A 33 2.70 4.32 -12.23
C GLY A 33 1.85 4.48 -13.49
N LYS A 34 1.92 3.52 -14.41
CA LYS A 34 1.11 3.54 -15.63
C LYS A 34 -0.38 3.39 -15.36
N MET A 35 -0.75 2.83 -14.23
CA MET A 35 -2.14 2.68 -13.81
C MET A 35 -2.68 3.89 -13.04
N GLY A 36 -1.90 4.95 -12.91
CA GLY A 36 -2.32 6.19 -12.27
C GLY A 36 -2.02 6.27 -10.78
N CYS A 37 -1.28 5.31 -10.25
CA CYS A 37 -0.84 5.32 -8.84
C CYS A 37 0.66 5.64 -8.77
N THR A 38 1.09 6.21 -7.65
CA THR A 38 2.50 6.53 -7.44
C THR A 38 3.03 5.72 -6.27
N VAL A 39 4.10 4.97 -6.49
CA VAL A 39 4.81 4.30 -5.40
C VAL A 39 5.72 5.33 -4.71
N VAL A 40 5.40 5.65 -3.47
CA VAL A 40 6.14 6.64 -2.67
C VAL A 40 7.37 5.99 -2.05
N ALA A 41 7.23 4.78 -1.54
CA ALA A 41 8.31 4.04 -0.90
C ALA A 41 8.02 2.54 -0.95
N GLN A 42 9.08 1.74 -0.96
CA GLN A 42 9.00 0.29 -0.89
C GLN A 42 10.05 -0.23 0.08
N TYR A 43 9.67 -1.25 0.85
CA TYR A 43 10.57 -1.91 1.79
C TYR A 43 10.44 -3.42 1.64
N ALA A 44 11.56 -4.12 1.58
CA ALA A 44 11.59 -5.56 1.74
C ALA A 44 11.52 -5.86 3.24
N LEU A 45 10.74 -6.86 3.61
CA LEU A 45 10.47 -7.19 5.01
C LEU A 45 10.94 -8.60 5.33
N LEU A 46 11.32 -8.80 6.55
CA LEU A 46 11.51 -10.12 7.14
C LEU A 46 10.34 -10.38 8.09
N GLY A 47 9.55 -11.41 7.81
CA GLY A 47 8.38 -11.73 8.62
C GLY A 47 7.27 -12.31 7.77
N GLU A 48 6.04 -12.09 8.19
CA GLU A 48 4.86 -12.62 7.48
C GLU A 48 4.73 -12.06 6.06
N TRP A 49 5.03 -10.78 5.88
CA TRP A 49 4.95 -10.10 4.60
C TRP A 49 6.35 -9.91 4.02
N ASP A 50 6.45 -9.97 2.70
CA ASP A 50 7.75 -9.86 2.03
C ASP A 50 8.07 -8.44 1.57
N VAL A 51 7.05 -7.66 1.19
CA VAL A 51 7.24 -6.29 0.71
C VAL A 51 6.13 -5.40 1.22
N LEU A 52 6.50 -4.21 1.68
CA LEU A 52 5.57 -3.14 2.01
C LEU A 52 5.76 -2.03 0.98
N SER A 53 4.66 -1.57 0.39
CA SER A 53 4.68 -0.42 -0.52
C SER A 53 3.72 0.65 -0.03
N ILE A 54 4.17 1.89 -0.04
CA ILE A 54 3.33 3.04 0.24
C ILE A 54 2.95 3.66 -1.10
N ILE A 55 1.66 3.82 -1.34
CA ILE A 55 1.13 4.24 -2.63
C ILE A 55 0.23 5.46 -2.45
N GLU A 56 0.33 6.40 -3.37
CA GLU A 56 -0.65 7.46 -3.54
C GLU A 56 -1.49 7.17 -4.79
N ALA A 57 -2.79 7.35 -4.68
CA ALA A 57 -3.71 7.09 -5.77
C ALA A 57 -4.85 8.12 -5.77
N PRO A 58 -5.48 8.37 -6.93
CA PRO A 58 -6.57 9.34 -7.02
C PRO A 58 -7.83 8.88 -6.29
N ASP A 59 -8.12 7.59 -6.29
CA ASP A 59 -9.31 7.03 -5.67
C ASP A 59 -9.16 5.53 -5.40
N THR A 60 -10.09 5.00 -4.63
CA THR A 60 -10.12 3.57 -4.26
C THR A 60 -10.36 2.67 -5.46
N GLY A 61 -11.19 3.10 -6.42
CA GLY A 61 -11.46 2.31 -7.62
C GLY A 61 -10.21 2.02 -8.43
N THR A 62 -9.33 3.00 -8.57
CA THR A 62 -8.04 2.83 -9.26
C THR A 62 -7.17 1.81 -8.53
N VAL A 63 -7.15 1.85 -7.21
CA VAL A 63 -6.38 0.90 -6.39
C VAL A 63 -6.93 -0.52 -6.50
N VAL A 64 -8.25 -0.67 -6.47
CA VAL A 64 -8.92 -1.99 -6.64
C VAL A 64 -8.55 -2.58 -8.00
N HIS A 65 -8.63 -1.79 -9.07
CA HIS A 65 -8.25 -2.26 -10.42
C HIS A 65 -6.79 -2.70 -10.47
N MET A 66 -5.89 -1.87 -9.96
CA MET A 66 -4.46 -2.21 -9.89
C MET A 66 -4.23 -3.51 -9.12
N ASN A 67 -4.89 -3.68 -7.99
CA ASN A 67 -4.77 -4.89 -7.18
C ASN A 67 -5.21 -6.14 -7.94
N ILE A 68 -6.32 -6.06 -8.67
CA ILE A 68 -6.80 -7.17 -9.48
C ILE A 68 -5.79 -7.51 -10.58
N ASP A 69 -5.31 -6.52 -11.31
CA ASP A 69 -4.36 -6.74 -12.40
C ASP A 69 -3.06 -7.38 -11.90
N LEU A 70 -2.52 -6.89 -10.80
CA LEU A 70 -1.32 -7.48 -10.21
C LEU A 70 -1.55 -8.92 -9.75
N SER A 71 -2.76 -9.24 -9.29
CA SER A 71 -3.11 -10.58 -8.82
C SER A 71 -3.14 -11.62 -9.94
N THR A 72 -3.36 -11.19 -11.18
CA THR A 72 -3.42 -12.13 -12.33
C THR A 72 -2.08 -12.80 -12.64
N ARG A 73 -0.98 -12.28 -12.14
CA ARG A 73 0.37 -12.80 -12.42
C ARG A 73 0.73 -14.03 -11.59
N GLY A 74 0.05 -14.27 -10.48
CA GLY A 74 0.33 -15.40 -9.59
C GLY A 74 1.67 -15.31 -8.87
N THR A 75 2.32 -14.14 -8.81
CA THR A 75 3.62 -13.95 -8.16
C THR A 75 3.51 -13.48 -6.73
N SER A 76 2.36 -12.93 -6.35
CA SER A 76 2.13 -12.45 -4.99
C SER A 76 0.66 -12.43 -4.65
N THR A 77 0.37 -12.49 -3.35
CA THR A 77 -0.91 -12.11 -2.78
C THR A 77 -0.67 -10.86 -1.96
N ARG A 78 -1.73 -10.05 -1.75
CA ARG A 78 -1.55 -8.81 -1.02
C ARG A 78 -2.78 -8.41 -0.27
N THR A 79 -2.56 -7.60 0.76
CA THR A 79 -3.61 -6.87 1.44
C THR A 79 -3.31 -5.38 1.27
N VAL A 80 -4.33 -4.62 0.91
CA VAL A 80 -4.22 -3.18 0.69
C VAL A 80 -5.09 -2.47 1.69
N TYR A 81 -4.52 -1.51 2.39
CA TYR A 81 -5.21 -0.70 3.38
C TYR A 81 -5.28 0.75 2.93
N ALA A 82 -6.44 1.36 3.06
CA ALA A 82 -6.54 2.80 3.00
C ALA A 82 -5.89 3.39 4.25
N ALA A 83 -5.09 4.41 4.09
CA ALA A 83 -4.33 4.98 5.20
C ALA A 83 -4.44 6.50 5.24
N LEU A 84 -4.36 7.05 6.42
CA LEU A 84 -4.21 8.47 6.64
C LEU A 84 -2.78 8.73 7.11
N THR A 85 -2.20 9.82 6.67
CA THR A 85 -0.97 10.32 7.31
C THR A 85 -1.28 10.72 8.75
N ALA A 86 -0.27 10.80 9.58
CA ALA A 86 -0.45 11.27 10.96
C ALA A 86 -1.07 12.66 10.98
N GLU A 87 -0.71 13.53 10.05
CA GLU A 87 -1.26 14.88 9.96
C GLU A 87 -2.74 14.87 9.57
N GLU A 88 -3.13 14.10 8.57
CA GLU A 88 -4.53 13.93 8.19
C GLU A 88 -5.37 13.39 9.35
N PHE A 89 -4.84 12.41 10.06
CA PHE A 89 -5.47 11.83 11.23
C PHE A 89 -5.72 12.90 12.31
N LYS A 90 -4.72 13.70 12.62
CA LYS A 90 -4.86 14.82 13.58
C LYS A 90 -5.94 15.80 13.16
N GLN A 91 -6.00 16.15 11.88
CA GLN A 91 -6.99 17.11 11.39
C GLN A 91 -8.41 16.59 11.56
N HIS A 92 -8.64 15.31 11.33
CA HIS A 92 -9.95 14.70 11.56
C HIS A 92 -10.35 14.70 13.03
N LEU A 93 -9.39 14.56 13.95
CA LEU A 93 -9.68 14.57 15.39
C LEU A 93 -9.87 15.96 15.97
N LYS A 94 -9.48 17.01 15.28
CA LYS A 94 -9.65 18.40 15.72
C LYS A 94 -11.03 18.99 15.43
N GLY A 95 -11.94 18.22 14.86
CA GLY A 95 -13.31 18.67 14.62
C GLY A 95 -14.05 18.96 15.93
N ASP A 96 -15.15 19.72 15.85
CA ASP A 96 -15.90 20.17 17.01
C ASP A 96 -16.79 19.10 17.62
N VAL A 97 -17.12 18.04 16.89
CA VAL A 97 -18.07 17.01 17.33
C VAL A 97 -17.32 15.78 17.80
N HIS A 98 -17.46 15.47 19.07
CA HIS A 98 -16.86 14.29 19.67
C HIS A 98 -17.90 13.49 20.44
N LEU A 99 -17.87 12.18 20.29
CA LEU A 99 -18.73 11.28 21.06
C LEU A 99 -18.15 11.01 22.44
N ALA A 100 -16.83 11.03 22.58
CA ALA A 100 -16.14 10.85 23.84
C ALA A 100 -16.25 12.17 24.66
N LYS A 101 -17.10 12.17 25.68
CA LYS A 101 -17.12 13.26 26.66
C LYS A 101 -15.95 13.06 27.60
N SER A 102 -15.38 14.17 28.05
CA SER A 102 -14.34 14.14 29.07
C SER A 102 -13.23 13.11 28.77
N ALA A 103 -12.78 13.09 27.53
CA ALA A 103 -11.41 12.67 27.29
C ALA A 103 -10.60 13.67 28.11
N GLY A 104 -10.35 13.35 29.35
CA GLY A 104 -9.50 14.17 30.20
C GLY A 104 -8.16 14.38 29.52
N PRO A 105 -7.34 15.28 30.02
CA PRO A 105 -6.01 15.45 29.49
C PRO A 105 -5.31 14.10 29.51
N ALA A 106 -4.75 13.72 28.38
CA ALA A 106 -4.01 12.47 28.26
C ALA A 106 -2.79 12.49 29.21
#